data_c79a06f5350b2762464fe20fe23228cd
#
_entry.id   c79a06f5350b2762464fe20fe23228cd
#
_cell.length_a   1.000
_cell.length_b   1.000
_cell.length_c   1.000
_cell.angle_alpha   90.00
_cell.angle_beta   90.00
_cell.angle_gamma   90.00
#
_symmetry.space_group_name_H-M   'P 1'
#
loop_
_entity.id
_entity.type
_entity.pdbx_description
1 polymer ?
#
loop_
_entity_poly.entity_id
_entity_poly.type
_entity_poly.pdbx_seq_one_letter_code
_entity_poly.pdbx_strand_id
1 'polypeptide(L)'
;QEPELGLRILSNLAELRIEDAALLRVLAWRLQPAGEWDRAIVILRRIVKLRPEEPQSFRDLALALTARGKQNKNAADLTEAMELYLRVALTPWNRHAHSIGLVALEELNALAAWCNRQSWPENAKPKIPDYDKKLRNNLDVDVRIVMAWDADATDIDLHVTEPGGEEAYYGHRNTSRGGLVSDDITDGYGPEEYLIRRAPTGPYTVKTRY
;
A
#
# COMPACT_ATOMS: atom_id res chain seq x y z
N GLN A 1 23.87 8.97 -16.98
CA GLN A 1 23.96 10.36 -16.41
C GLN A 1 22.59 10.94 -16.03
N GLU A 2 21.51 10.57 -16.74
CA GLU A 2 20.17 11.13 -16.47
C GLU A 2 19.51 10.66 -15.15
N PRO A 3 19.61 9.37 -14.71
CA PRO A 3 18.99 8.93 -13.46
C PRO A 3 19.58 9.61 -12.21
N GLU A 4 20.88 9.85 -12.20
CA GLU A 4 21.57 10.47 -11.07
C GLU A 4 21.21 11.96 -10.93
N LEU A 5 21.09 12.67 -12.06
CA LEU A 5 20.61 14.05 -12.07
C LEU A 5 19.15 14.15 -11.60
N GLY A 6 18.30 13.22 -12.04
CA GLY A 6 16.92 13.13 -11.59
C GLY A 6 16.80 12.93 -10.08
N LEU A 7 17.59 12.02 -9.50
CA LEU A 7 17.65 11.80 -8.05
C LEU A 7 18.14 13.02 -7.28
N ARG A 8 19.12 13.75 -7.79
CA ARG A 8 19.61 15.01 -7.17
C ARG A 8 18.53 16.08 -7.17
N ILE A 9 17.79 16.24 -8.27
CA ILE A 9 16.67 17.20 -8.34
C ILE A 9 15.58 16.81 -7.36
N LEU A 10 15.17 15.53 -7.30
CA LEU A 10 14.18 15.04 -6.36
C LEU A 10 14.62 15.23 -4.90
N SER A 11 15.91 14.99 -4.59
CA SER A 11 16.47 15.23 -3.26
C SER A 11 16.38 16.70 -2.86
N ASN A 12 16.73 17.61 -3.77
CA ASN A 12 16.65 19.05 -3.52
C ASN A 12 15.21 19.52 -3.30
N LEU A 13 14.24 18.97 -4.07
CA LEU A 13 12.83 19.23 -3.86
C LEU A 13 12.34 18.74 -2.49
N ALA A 14 12.87 17.63 -1.99
CA ALA A 14 12.52 17.11 -0.67
C ALA A 14 12.96 18.03 0.48
N GLU A 15 14.01 18.82 0.28
CA GLU A 15 14.54 19.78 1.25
C GLU A 15 13.72 21.10 1.28
N LEU A 16 12.96 21.38 0.22
CA LEU A 16 12.08 22.54 0.20
C LEU A 16 10.95 22.38 1.22
N ARG A 17 10.51 23.50 1.81
CA ARG A 17 9.34 23.53 2.71
C ARG A 17 8.04 23.48 1.89
N ILE A 18 7.85 22.40 1.15
CA ILE A 18 6.62 22.15 0.41
C ILE A 18 5.53 21.76 1.42
N GLU A 19 4.41 22.46 1.41
CA GLU A 19 3.23 22.17 2.26
C GLU A 19 2.10 21.50 1.47
N ASP A 20 2.33 21.24 0.19
CA ASP A 20 1.42 20.49 -0.69
C ASP A 20 1.62 18.98 -0.49
N ALA A 21 0.64 18.34 0.13
CA ALA A 21 0.70 16.91 0.43
C ALA A 21 0.67 16.04 -0.84
N ALA A 22 -0.03 16.48 -1.90
CA ALA A 22 -0.10 15.78 -3.18
C ALA A 22 1.27 15.75 -3.85
N LEU A 23 1.92 16.90 -3.96
CA LEU A 23 3.26 17.00 -4.53
C LEU A 23 4.30 16.20 -3.70
N LEU A 24 4.21 16.26 -2.38
CA LEU A 24 5.06 15.47 -1.49
C LEU A 24 4.85 13.96 -1.70
N ARG A 25 3.61 13.51 -1.91
CA ARG A 25 3.30 12.10 -2.16
C ARG A 25 3.90 11.63 -3.48
N VAL A 26 3.73 12.38 -4.56
CA VAL A 26 4.37 12.09 -5.86
C VAL A 26 5.89 11.99 -5.70
N LEU A 27 6.49 12.93 -4.96
CA LEU A 27 7.94 12.91 -4.70
C LEU A 27 8.36 11.63 -3.95
N ALA A 28 7.64 11.27 -2.89
CA ALA A 28 7.92 10.05 -2.13
C ALA A 28 7.78 8.79 -3.02
N TRP A 29 6.75 8.72 -3.86
CA TRP A 29 6.55 7.59 -4.77
C TRP A 29 7.65 7.49 -5.84
N ARG A 30 8.23 8.61 -6.30
CA ARG A 30 9.35 8.60 -7.24
C ARG A 30 10.68 8.17 -6.59
N LEU A 31 10.85 8.43 -5.30
CA LEU A 31 12.04 8.04 -4.54
C LEU A 31 12.07 6.53 -4.24
N GLN A 32 10.92 5.90 -4.04
CA GLN A 32 10.82 4.48 -3.65
C GLN A 32 11.42 3.53 -4.70
N PRO A 33 11.07 3.59 -6.00
CA PRO A 33 11.67 2.72 -7.02
C PRO A 33 13.18 2.93 -7.19
N ALA A 34 13.68 4.11 -6.80
CA ALA A 34 15.10 4.41 -6.80
C ALA A 34 15.84 3.86 -5.57
N GLY A 35 15.13 3.20 -4.63
CA GLY A 35 15.71 2.67 -3.39
C GLY A 35 15.98 3.71 -2.30
N GLU A 36 15.54 4.97 -2.50
CA GLU A 36 15.75 6.09 -1.59
C GLU A 36 14.72 6.08 -0.43
N TRP A 37 14.63 4.95 0.26
CA TRP A 37 13.64 4.70 1.30
C TRP A 37 13.70 5.69 2.46
N ASP A 38 14.91 6.07 2.90
CA ASP A 38 15.09 7.00 4.02
C ASP A 38 14.46 8.35 3.72
N ARG A 39 14.71 8.89 2.52
CA ARG A 39 14.13 10.16 2.08
C ARG A 39 12.62 10.06 1.87
N ALA A 40 12.16 8.98 1.24
CA ALA A 40 10.74 8.73 1.05
C ALA A 40 9.99 8.70 2.39
N ILE A 41 10.51 8.00 3.40
CA ILE A 41 9.92 7.88 4.73
C ILE A 41 9.87 9.25 5.44
N VAL A 42 10.91 10.07 5.34
CA VAL A 42 10.90 11.43 5.91
C VAL A 42 9.76 12.25 5.31
N ILE A 43 9.59 12.20 4.00
CA ILE A 43 8.51 12.90 3.29
C ILE A 43 7.14 12.36 3.69
N LEU A 44 6.96 11.04 3.72
CA LEU A 44 5.70 10.40 4.09
C LEU A 44 5.29 10.71 5.54
N ARG A 45 6.26 10.77 6.47
CA ARG A 45 6.00 11.25 7.85
C ARG A 45 5.51 12.69 7.90
N ARG A 46 5.98 13.53 6.98
CA ARG A 46 5.48 14.91 6.86
C ARG A 46 4.06 14.94 6.32
N ILE A 47 3.73 14.10 5.33
CA ILE A 47 2.37 13.97 4.79
C ILE A 47 1.40 13.53 5.89
N VAL A 48 1.74 12.54 6.69
CA VAL A 48 0.94 12.09 7.84
C VAL A 48 0.63 13.25 8.82
N LYS A 49 1.57 14.18 9.01
CA LYS A 49 1.35 15.37 9.87
C LYS A 49 0.46 16.41 9.19
N LEU A 50 0.57 16.57 7.87
CA LEU A 50 -0.23 17.53 7.10
C LEU A 50 -1.66 17.05 6.89
N ARG A 51 -1.84 15.74 6.80
CA ARG A 51 -3.12 15.07 6.48
C ARG A 51 -3.42 13.92 7.46
N PRO A 52 -3.61 14.23 8.75
CA PRO A 52 -3.85 13.20 9.76
C PRO A 52 -5.22 12.51 9.62
N GLU A 53 -6.13 13.08 8.84
CA GLU A 53 -7.47 12.54 8.53
C GLU A 53 -7.48 11.58 7.35
N GLU A 54 -6.37 11.44 6.62
CA GLU A 54 -6.28 10.58 5.44
C GLU A 54 -5.67 9.22 5.78
N PRO A 55 -6.42 8.12 5.68
CA PRO A 55 -5.88 6.77 5.89
C PRO A 55 -4.77 6.41 4.91
N GLN A 56 -4.85 6.89 3.66
CA GLN A 56 -3.84 6.65 2.63
C GLN A 56 -2.45 7.15 3.05
N SER A 57 -2.37 8.29 3.74
CA SER A 57 -1.09 8.84 4.23
C SER A 57 -0.38 7.88 5.20
N PHE A 58 -1.13 7.22 6.08
CA PHE A 58 -0.59 6.22 7.00
C PHE A 58 -0.22 4.92 6.29
N ARG A 59 -1.04 4.49 5.33
CA ARG A 59 -0.77 3.30 4.53
C ARG A 59 0.49 3.47 3.67
N ASP A 60 0.67 4.62 3.01
CA ASP A 60 1.88 4.90 2.20
C ASP A 60 3.16 4.84 3.06
N LEU A 61 3.11 5.41 4.27
CA LEU A 61 4.23 5.32 5.21
C LEU A 61 4.48 3.87 5.63
N ALA A 62 3.43 3.09 5.91
CA ALA A 62 3.55 1.69 6.28
C ALA A 62 4.16 0.85 5.15
N LEU A 63 3.79 1.10 3.89
CA LEU A 63 4.36 0.43 2.72
C LEU A 63 5.86 0.71 2.59
N ALA A 64 6.29 1.96 2.73
CA ALA A 64 7.69 2.35 2.64
C ALA A 64 8.52 1.76 3.79
N LEU A 65 8.00 1.78 5.02
CA LEU A 65 8.61 1.13 6.19
C LEU A 65 8.70 -0.39 6.01
N THR A 66 7.66 -1.02 5.47
CA THR A 66 7.65 -2.45 5.15
C THR A 66 8.77 -2.80 4.17
N ALA A 67 8.90 -2.02 3.10
CA ALA A 67 9.92 -2.26 2.08
C ALA A 67 11.34 -2.11 2.66
N ARG A 68 11.65 -1.01 3.33
CA ARG A 68 12.94 -0.78 3.99
C ARG A 68 13.22 -1.81 5.08
N GLY A 69 12.22 -2.11 5.91
CA GLY A 69 12.33 -3.06 7.01
C GLY A 69 12.61 -4.49 6.53
N LYS A 70 12.00 -4.92 5.43
CA LYS A 70 12.30 -6.21 4.79
C LYS A 70 13.69 -6.24 4.20
N GLN A 71 14.09 -5.21 3.47
CA GLN A 71 15.39 -5.10 2.82
C GLN A 71 16.53 -5.13 3.85
N ASN A 72 16.40 -4.37 4.93
CA ASN A 72 17.46 -4.18 5.92
C ASN A 72 17.31 -5.09 7.17
N LYS A 73 16.29 -5.95 7.22
CA LYS A 73 15.91 -6.71 8.41
C LYS A 73 15.73 -5.81 9.64
N ASN A 74 15.13 -4.65 9.46
CA ASN A 74 14.90 -3.68 10.54
C ASN A 74 13.57 -3.97 11.25
N ALA A 75 13.65 -4.55 12.44
CA ALA A 75 12.47 -4.91 13.23
C ALA A 75 11.65 -3.70 13.68
N ALA A 76 12.27 -2.54 13.91
CA ALA A 76 11.54 -1.33 14.31
C ALA A 76 10.66 -0.80 13.19
N ASP A 77 11.17 -0.77 11.95
CA ASP A 77 10.39 -0.37 10.77
C ASP A 77 9.18 -1.28 10.56
N LEU A 78 9.39 -2.60 10.70
CA LEU A 78 8.31 -3.59 10.52
C LEU A 78 7.27 -3.51 11.63
N THR A 79 7.69 -3.23 12.86
CA THR A 79 6.78 -2.99 13.98
C THR A 79 5.92 -1.77 13.73
N GLU A 80 6.53 -0.63 13.39
CA GLU A 80 5.81 0.61 13.09
C GLU A 80 4.88 0.45 11.88
N ALA A 81 5.32 -0.24 10.83
CA ALA A 81 4.47 -0.51 9.66
C ALA A 81 3.19 -1.28 10.06
N MET A 82 3.31 -2.32 10.88
CA MET A 82 2.17 -3.09 11.35
C MET A 82 1.21 -2.26 12.23
N GLU A 83 1.74 -1.38 13.07
CA GLU A 83 0.93 -0.45 13.87
C GLU A 83 0.15 0.54 13.01
N LEU A 84 0.79 1.05 11.95
CA LEU A 84 0.15 1.96 10.99
C LEU A 84 -0.94 1.25 10.18
N TYR A 85 -0.69 0.04 9.68
CA TYR A 85 -1.72 -0.76 9.02
C TYR A 85 -2.90 -1.04 9.94
N LEU A 86 -2.64 -1.42 11.20
CA LEU A 86 -3.70 -1.65 12.18
C LEU A 86 -4.51 -0.39 12.43
N ARG A 87 -3.85 0.77 12.53
CA ARG A 87 -4.52 2.06 12.64
C ARG A 87 -5.44 2.32 11.45
N VAL A 88 -4.95 2.10 10.22
CA VAL A 88 -5.79 2.29 9.01
C VAL A 88 -6.98 1.33 9.02
N ALA A 89 -6.76 0.06 9.40
CA ALA A 89 -7.80 -0.96 9.38
C ALA A 89 -8.92 -0.74 10.41
N LEU A 90 -8.59 -0.19 11.60
CA LEU A 90 -9.53 -0.12 12.72
C LEU A 90 -10.07 1.29 13.01
N THR A 91 -9.54 2.33 12.36
CA THR A 91 -10.04 3.69 12.57
C THR A 91 -11.27 3.95 11.70
N PRO A 92 -12.37 4.47 12.25
CA PRO A 92 -13.50 4.92 11.43
C PRO A 92 -13.14 6.24 10.73
N TRP A 93 -12.83 6.15 9.44
CA TRP A 93 -12.48 7.31 8.63
C TRP A 93 -13.73 7.97 8.06
N ASN A 94 -13.96 9.25 8.38
CA ASN A 94 -15.21 9.94 8.04
C ASN A 94 -15.35 10.31 6.55
N ARG A 95 -14.24 10.42 5.82
CA ARG A 95 -14.20 10.92 4.43
C ARG A 95 -13.73 9.91 3.41
N HIS A 96 -13.39 8.70 3.84
CA HIS A 96 -12.72 7.74 2.95
C HIS A 96 -13.45 6.40 2.98
N ALA A 97 -13.49 5.76 1.82
CA ALA A 97 -14.22 4.52 1.62
C ALA A 97 -13.75 3.40 2.57
N HIS A 98 -14.70 2.57 2.96
CA HIS A 98 -14.49 1.47 3.92
C HIS A 98 -13.49 0.42 3.47
N SER A 99 -13.26 0.27 2.16
CA SER A 99 -12.39 -0.76 1.60
C SER A 99 -10.90 -0.58 1.92
N ILE A 100 -10.41 0.65 2.16
CA ILE A 100 -9.01 0.86 2.53
C ILE A 100 -8.64 0.14 3.83
N GLY A 101 -9.58 0.04 4.78
CA GLY A 101 -9.38 -0.70 6.02
C GLY A 101 -9.14 -2.19 5.78
N LEU A 102 -9.87 -2.79 4.82
CA LEU A 102 -9.69 -4.19 4.45
C LEU A 102 -8.33 -4.42 3.79
N VAL A 103 -7.95 -3.58 2.83
CA VAL A 103 -6.65 -3.63 2.16
C VAL A 103 -5.51 -3.54 3.18
N ALA A 104 -5.60 -2.59 4.13
CA ALA A 104 -4.61 -2.42 5.18
C ALA A 104 -4.56 -3.63 6.15
N LEU A 105 -5.70 -4.26 6.44
CA LEU A 105 -5.76 -5.47 7.26
C LEU A 105 -5.08 -6.65 6.55
N GLU A 106 -5.25 -6.80 5.27
CA GLU A 106 -4.57 -7.82 4.47
C GLU A 106 -3.06 -7.60 4.44
N GLU A 107 -2.62 -6.34 4.29
CA GLU A 107 -1.20 -5.96 4.36
C GLU A 107 -0.59 -6.25 5.73
N LEU A 108 -1.31 -5.94 6.82
CA LEU A 108 -0.92 -6.28 8.18
C LEU A 108 -0.73 -7.78 8.35
N ASN A 109 -1.74 -8.58 7.97
CA ASN A 109 -1.70 -10.03 8.10
C ASN A 109 -0.58 -10.65 7.28
N ALA A 110 -0.38 -10.19 6.04
CA ALA A 110 0.70 -10.64 5.17
C ALA A 110 2.08 -10.31 5.75
N LEU A 111 2.25 -9.10 6.31
CA LEU A 111 3.50 -8.68 6.95
C LEU A 111 3.77 -9.47 8.23
N ALA A 112 2.78 -9.66 9.08
CA ALA A 112 2.90 -10.45 10.30
C ALA A 112 3.28 -11.92 9.99
N ALA A 113 2.64 -12.53 8.99
CA ALA A 113 2.97 -13.88 8.54
C ALA A 113 4.39 -13.94 7.97
N TRP A 114 4.82 -12.95 7.19
CA TRP A 114 6.19 -12.87 6.69
C TRP A 114 7.19 -12.77 7.86
N CYS A 115 6.97 -11.88 8.84
CA CYS A 115 7.83 -11.73 10.01
C CYS A 115 7.97 -13.04 10.81
N ASN A 116 6.88 -13.81 10.95
CA ASN A 116 6.90 -15.09 11.66
C ASN A 116 7.66 -16.19 10.91
N ARG A 117 7.77 -16.11 9.59
CA ARG A 117 8.56 -17.05 8.78
C ARG A 117 10.06 -16.73 8.76
N GLN A 118 10.47 -15.52 9.20
CA GLN A 118 11.87 -15.12 9.21
C GLN A 118 12.57 -15.53 10.51
N SER A 119 13.87 -15.77 10.41
CA SER A 119 14.74 -15.89 11.57
C SER A 119 15.15 -14.50 12.07
N TRP A 120 14.90 -14.25 13.34
CA TRP A 120 15.24 -13.00 14.02
C TRP A 120 16.14 -13.27 15.22
N PRO A 121 17.10 -12.39 15.53
CA PRO A 121 17.76 -12.40 16.83
C PRO A 121 16.72 -12.23 17.95
N GLU A 122 16.93 -12.86 19.10
CA GLU A 122 15.97 -12.89 20.18
C GLU A 122 15.49 -11.49 20.63
N ASN A 123 16.40 -10.51 20.64
CA ASN A 123 16.10 -9.13 21.04
C ASN A 123 15.75 -8.18 19.89
N ALA A 124 15.62 -8.68 18.66
CA ALA A 124 15.41 -7.87 17.45
C ALA A 124 14.24 -8.39 16.59
N LYS A 125 13.30 -9.10 17.20
CA LYS A 125 12.09 -9.56 16.51
C LYS A 125 11.07 -8.43 16.40
N PRO A 126 10.43 -8.22 15.22
CA PRO A 126 9.33 -7.29 15.09
C PRO A 126 8.18 -7.62 16.04
N LYS A 127 7.62 -6.60 16.68
CA LYS A 127 6.43 -6.77 17.54
C LYS A 127 5.18 -6.73 16.67
N ILE A 128 4.44 -7.83 16.67
CA ILE A 128 3.13 -7.87 16.02
C ILE A 128 2.12 -7.26 17.00
N PRO A 129 1.37 -6.21 16.57
CA PRO A 129 0.38 -5.58 17.45
C PRO A 129 -0.71 -6.57 17.83
N ASP A 130 -1.35 -6.34 18.97
CA ASP A 130 -2.48 -7.15 19.41
C ASP A 130 -3.79 -6.62 18.80
N TYR A 131 -4.57 -7.49 18.17
CA TYR A 131 -5.88 -7.21 17.60
C TYR A 131 -6.73 -8.47 17.59
N ASP A 132 -8.03 -8.35 17.31
CA ASP A 132 -8.98 -9.48 17.37
C ASP A 132 -8.49 -10.65 16.52
N LYS A 133 -8.46 -11.83 17.14
CA LYS A 133 -8.02 -13.09 16.50
C LYS A 133 -8.87 -13.44 15.27
N LYS A 134 -10.13 -13.01 15.22
CA LYS A 134 -11.01 -13.22 14.07
C LYS A 134 -10.54 -12.46 12.81
N LEU A 135 -9.78 -11.38 13.00
CA LEU A 135 -9.20 -10.58 11.92
C LEU A 135 -7.81 -11.09 11.49
N ARG A 136 -7.24 -12.06 12.22
CA ARG A 136 -5.92 -12.64 11.94
C ARG A 136 -6.04 -13.78 10.94
N ASN A 137 -6.01 -13.45 9.67
CA ASN A 137 -6.05 -14.45 8.62
C ASN A 137 -5.12 -14.04 7.47
N ASN A 138 -4.02 -14.78 7.32
CA ASN A 138 -3.16 -14.60 6.14
C ASN A 138 -3.77 -15.32 4.96
N LEU A 139 -4.33 -14.56 4.05
CA LEU A 139 -4.80 -15.05 2.76
C LEU A 139 -3.58 -15.04 1.82
N ASP A 140 -2.88 -16.17 1.70
CA ASP A 140 -1.86 -16.34 0.67
C ASP A 140 -2.51 -16.17 -0.70
N VAL A 141 -2.01 -15.22 -1.47
CA VAL A 141 -2.50 -14.91 -2.82
C VAL A 141 -1.34 -15.04 -3.82
N ASP A 142 -1.61 -15.61 -4.99
CA ASP A 142 -0.61 -15.74 -6.05
C ASP A 142 -0.42 -14.44 -6.82
N VAL A 143 -1.51 -13.67 -7.01
CA VAL A 143 -1.46 -12.35 -7.65
C VAL A 143 -2.23 -11.35 -6.80
N ARG A 144 -1.60 -10.20 -6.57
CA ARG A 144 -2.17 -9.03 -5.94
C ARG A 144 -1.76 -7.79 -6.71
N ILE A 145 -2.73 -7.01 -7.14
CA ILE A 145 -2.54 -5.77 -7.90
C ILE A 145 -3.24 -4.67 -7.11
N VAL A 146 -2.51 -3.64 -6.76
CA VAL A 146 -3.05 -2.49 -6.02
C VAL A 146 -2.78 -1.23 -6.81
N MET A 147 -3.82 -0.47 -7.08
CA MET A 147 -3.77 0.83 -7.72
C MET A 147 -4.07 1.89 -6.66
N ALA A 148 -3.29 2.95 -6.63
CA ALA A 148 -3.53 4.11 -5.79
C ALA A 148 -3.33 5.37 -6.61
N TRP A 149 -4.05 6.43 -6.23
CA TRP A 149 -3.93 7.75 -6.86
C TRP A 149 -3.89 8.84 -5.78
N ASP A 150 -3.63 10.06 -6.18
CA ASP A 150 -3.26 11.17 -5.30
C ASP A 150 -4.18 12.40 -5.53
N ALA A 151 -5.30 12.20 -6.23
CA ALA A 151 -6.29 13.24 -6.45
C ALA A 151 -7.56 12.93 -5.66
N ASP A 152 -8.03 13.89 -4.86
CA ASP A 152 -9.32 13.80 -4.19
C ASP A 152 -10.47 13.94 -5.21
N ALA A 153 -11.61 13.34 -4.92
CA ALA A 153 -12.80 13.34 -5.80
C ALA A 153 -12.50 12.87 -7.23
N THR A 154 -11.60 11.92 -7.35
CA THR A 154 -11.24 11.30 -8.61
C THR A 154 -11.63 9.84 -8.59
N ASP A 155 -12.40 9.44 -9.57
CA ASP A 155 -12.86 8.08 -9.77
C ASP A 155 -11.96 7.41 -10.82
N ILE A 156 -11.18 6.41 -10.38
CA ILE A 156 -10.29 5.65 -11.25
C ILE A 156 -10.49 4.17 -11.03
N ASP A 157 -11.10 3.52 -12.00
CA ASP A 157 -11.42 2.11 -11.96
C ASP A 157 -10.25 1.19 -12.29
N LEU A 158 -10.05 0.18 -11.47
CA LEU A 158 -9.15 -0.93 -11.74
C LEU A 158 -9.86 -2.03 -12.55
N HIS A 159 -9.36 -2.31 -13.73
CA HIS A 159 -9.80 -3.40 -14.58
C HIS A 159 -8.69 -4.43 -14.72
N VAL A 160 -8.96 -5.69 -14.39
CA VAL A 160 -8.00 -6.79 -14.52
C VAL A 160 -8.60 -7.90 -15.36
N THR A 161 -8.02 -8.14 -16.54
CA THR A 161 -8.40 -9.26 -17.38
C THR A 161 -7.50 -10.45 -17.06
N GLU A 162 -8.09 -11.55 -16.63
CA GLU A 162 -7.40 -12.82 -16.31
C GLU A 162 -7.00 -13.61 -17.58
N PRO A 163 -6.05 -14.56 -17.45
CA PRO A 163 -5.81 -15.55 -18.48
C PRO A 163 -7.11 -16.33 -18.81
N GLY A 164 -7.60 -16.20 -20.04
CA GLY A 164 -8.89 -16.74 -20.46
C GLY A 164 -9.92 -15.67 -20.81
N GLY A 165 -9.62 -14.41 -20.56
CA GLY A 165 -10.38 -13.25 -21.07
C GLY A 165 -11.48 -12.74 -20.15
N GLU A 166 -11.70 -13.34 -18.98
CA GLU A 166 -12.64 -12.80 -17.99
C GLU A 166 -12.06 -11.55 -17.33
N GLU A 167 -12.83 -10.46 -17.26
CA GLU A 167 -12.42 -9.17 -16.71
C GLU A 167 -13.09 -8.92 -15.36
N ALA A 168 -12.28 -8.64 -14.33
CA ALA A 168 -12.74 -8.18 -13.04
C ALA A 168 -12.66 -6.65 -12.99
N TYR A 169 -13.72 -5.99 -12.53
CA TYR A 169 -13.86 -4.54 -12.34
C TYR A 169 -15.04 -4.25 -11.41
N TYR A 170 -15.33 -3.01 -11.06
CA TYR A 170 -16.42 -2.66 -10.11
C TYR A 170 -17.78 -3.28 -10.45
N GLY A 171 -18.15 -3.39 -11.73
CA GLY A 171 -19.41 -3.99 -12.18
C GLY A 171 -19.40 -5.52 -12.26
N HIS A 172 -18.24 -6.15 -12.21
CA HIS A 172 -18.03 -7.60 -12.20
C HIS A 172 -16.86 -7.95 -11.27
N ARG A 173 -17.08 -7.82 -9.97
CA ARG A 173 -16.02 -7.87 -8.97
C ARG A 173 -15.42 -9.26 -8.76
N ASN A 174 -16.21 -10.30 -8.98
CA ASN A 174 -15.80 -11.69 -8.74
C ASN A 174 -15.74 -12.46 -10.05
N THR A 175 -14.56 -13.00 -10.36
CA THR A 175 -14.42 -13.86 -11.53
C THR A 175 -14.76 -15.32 -11.20
N SER A 176 -15.06 -16.10 -12.23
CA SER A 176 -15.35 -17.53 -12.10
C SER A 176 -14.18 -18.33 -11.53
N ARG A 177 -12.96 -17.81 -11.62
CA ARG A 177 -11.72 -18.41 -11.11
C ARG A 177 -11.33 -17.94 -9.71
N GLY A 178 -12.12 -17.07 -9.10
CA GLY A 178 -11.92 -16.59 -7.74
C GLY A 178 -11.07 -15.33 -7.64
N GLY A 179 -10.87 -14.61 -8.73
CA GLY A 179 -10.36 -13.24 -8.70
C GLY A 179 -11.40 -12.30 -8.08
N LEU A 180 -10.93 -11.31 -7.36
CA LEU A 180 -11.79 -10.34 -6.65
C LEU A 180 -11.20 -8.95 -6.78
N VAL A 181 -12.02 -7.98 -7.22
CA VAL A 181 -11.73 -6.55 -7.11
C VAL A 181 -12.36 -6.00 -5.83
N SER A 182 -11.68 -5.13 -5.12
CA SER A 182 -12.14 -4.42 -3.93
C SER A 182 -13.42 -3.61 -4.20
N ASP A 183 -13.95 -2.95 -3.18
CA ASP A 183 -15.03 -1.99 -3.39
C ASP A 183 -14.54 -0.85 -4.27
N ASP A 184 -15.46 -0.32 -5.06
CA ASP A 184 -15.29 0.87 -5.87
C ASP A 184 -15.10 2.10 -4.97
N ILE A 185 -13.99 2.83 -5.19
CA ILE A 185 -13.65 4.04 -4.43
C ILE A 185 -13.80 5.26 -5.33
N THR A 186 -14.95 5.87 -5.29
CA THR A 186 -15.32 7.06 -6.06
C THR A 186 -14.89 8.37 -5.40
N ASP A 187 -14.54 8.32 -4.10
CA ASP A 187 -14.10 9.48 -3.31
C ASP A 187 -12.75 9.21 -2.64
N GLY A 188 -11.82 10.15 -2.71
CA GLY A 188 -10.53 10.06 -2.03
C GLY A 188 -9.42 9.55 -2.93
N TYR A 189 -8.46 8.83 -2.35
CA TYR A 189 -7.16 8.55 -2.96
C TYR A 189 -6.96 7.06 -3.30
N GLY A 190 -8.01 6.27 -3.40
CA GLY A 190 -7.90 4.82 -3.48
C GLY A 190 -7.54 4.21 -2.11
N PRO A 191 -6.98 3.03 -2.07
CA PRO A 191 -6.61 2.18 -3.20
C PRO A 191 -7.74 1.30 -3.72
N GLU A 192 -7.68 0.92 -5.00
CA GLU A 192 -8.38 -0.26 -5.49
C GLU A 192 -7.44 -1.45 -5.62
N GLU A 193 -7.96 -2.62 -5.33
CA GLU A 193 -7.19 -3.84 -5.26
C GLU A 193 -7.86 -4.98 -6.03
N TYR A 194 -7.07 -5.71 -6.81
CA TYR A 194 -7.42 -7.02 -7.33
C TYR A 194 -6.56 -8.07 -6.66
N LEU A 195 -7.16 -9.18 -6.26
CA LEU A 195 -6.45 -10.34 -5.73
C LEU A 195 -7.03 -11.66 -6.25
N ILE A 196 -6.16 -12.68 -6.37
CA ILE A 196 -6.55 -14.06 -6.64
C ILE A 196 -5.64 -15.02 -5.89
N ARG A 197 -6.24 -15.97 -5.17
CA ARG A 197 -5.49 -16.92 -4.32
C ARG A 197 -4.79 -18.02 -5.11
N ARG A 198 -5.39 -18.48 -6.20
CA ARG A 198 -4.87 -19.52 -7.08
C ARG A 198 -4.92 -19.01 -8.51
N ALA A 199 -3.85 -18.35 -8.90
CA ALA A 199 -3.78 -17.69 -10.19
C ALA A 199 -3.61 -18.69 -11.32
N PRO A 200 -4.48 -18.71 -12.35
CA PRO A 200 -4.21 -19.45 -13.57
C PRO A 200 -2.95 -18.93 -14.25
N THR A 201 -2.17 -19.84 -14.82
CA THR A 201 -0.97 -19.49 -15.57
C THR A 201 -1.34 -18.74 -16.85
N GLY A 202 -0.67 -17.63 -17.11
CA GLY A 202 -0.87 -16.81 -18.30
C GLY A 202 -0.76 -15.30 -18.02
N PRO A 203 -0.98 -14.48 -19.03
CA PRO A 203 -0.87 -13.03 -18.90
C PRO A 203 -2.10 -12.46 -18.18
N TYR A 204 -1.85 -11.53 -17.28
CA TYR A 204 -2.86 -10.63 -16.67
C TYR A 204 -2.73 -9.27 -17.34
N THR A 205 -3.85 -8.74 -17.84
CA THR A 205 -3.87 -7.40 -18.42
C THR A 205 -4.52 -6.44 -17.41
N VAL A 206 -3.77 -5.42 -17.03
CA VAL A 206 -4.24 -4.38 -16.11
C VAL A 206 -4.55 -3.11 -16.90
N LYS A 207 -5.72 -2.56 -16.70
CA LYS A 207 -6.14 -1.27 -17.28
C LYS A 207 -6.70 -0.39 -16.18
N THR A 208 -6.54 0.90 -16.33
CA THR A 208 -7.19 1.92 -15.53
C THR A 208 -8.19 2.66 -16.41
N ARG A 209 -9.36 2.96 -15.88
CA ARG A 209 -10.34 3.84 -16.52
C ARG A 209 -10.62 5.03 -15.64
N TYR A 210 -10.91 6.13 -16.29
CA TYR A 210 -11.19 7.44 -15.67
C TYR A 210 -12.46 8.03 -16.28
#